data_cbd48801f2bd49efab38ecd77423ec54
#
_entry.id   cbd48801f2bd49efab38ecd77423ec54
#
_cell.length_a   1.000
_cell.length_b   1.000
_cell.length_c   1.000
_cell.angle_alpha   90.00
_cell.angle_beta   90.00
_cell.angle_gamma   90.00
#
_symmetry.space_group_name_H-M   'P 1'
#
loop_
_entity.id
_entity.type
_entity.pdbx_description
1 polymer ?
#
loop_
_entity_poly.entity_id
_entity_poly.type
_entity_poly.pdbx_seq_one_letter_code
_entity_poly.pdbx_strand_id
1 'polypeptide(L)'
;MYITEVIGREVLDSRGNPTVEVDVLLECGAMGRAAVPSGASTGEHEALELRDGDKKRYGGKGVTKAVNNVNTVIADALLGMEVTDQVGIDRVLLELDGTPTKSNLGANALLGVSLACAKAAANALEMPLYRYIGGVNAKVLPVPMMNIINGGSHSDAPIAFQEFMIRPVGAESFREALRMGAEVFHSLKKVLHDRGLSTAVGDEGGFAPALKGTEDALESIIKAIEAAGYKAGEDVMIGLDCASSEFYKDGIYDYSKFEGATGAKRSSAEQVAYLEELISRYPIDSIEDGMSENDWEGWQLLTQRIGDRCQLVGDDLFVTNVQYLKKGIDMGCANSILIKVNQIGTLTETLDAIDMAHRAGYTSVTSHRSGETEDATIADIAVATNSGQIKTGSLSRSDRMAKYNQLLRIEEELGDNAQFHGRKFSK
;
A
#
# COMPACT_ATOMS: atom_id res chain seq x y z
N MET A 1 -26.96 -17.24 -4.84
CA MET A 1 -26.26 -16.38 -5.85
C MET A 1 -25.01 -17.14 -6.31
N TYR A 2 -25.22 -18.00 -7.30
CA TYR A 2 -24.19 -18.96 -7.72
C TYR A 2 -23.35 -18.41 -8.86
N ILE A 3 -22.06 -18.77 -8.85
CA ILE A 3 -21.10 -18.40 -9.88
C ILE A 3 -21.40 -19.22 -11.14
N THR A 4 -21.62 -18.56 -12.28
CA THR A 4 -21.85 -19.18 -13.58
C THR A 4 -20.66 -19.08 -14.51
N GLU A 5 -19.79 -18.08 -14.33
CA GLU A 5 -18.66 -17.84 -15.20
C GLU A 5 -17.54 -17.09 -14.49
N VAL A 6 -16.31 -17.49 -14.75
CA VAL A 6 -15.08 -16.81 -14.29
C VAL A 6 -14.20 -16.60 -15.51
N ILE A 7 -13.89 -15.33 -15.83
CA ILE A 7 -13.15 -14.96 -17.02
C ILE A 7 -11.94 -14.13 -16.61
N GLY A 8 -10.75 -14.62 -16.93
CA GLY A 8 -9.51 -13.87 -16.81
C GLY A 8 -9.07 -13.27 -18.14
N ARG A 9 -8.43 -12.11 -18.07
CA ARG A 9 -7.78 -11.47 -19.22
C ARG A 9 -6.51 -10.76 -18.80
N GLU A 10 -5.66 -10.52 -19.77
CA GLU A 10 -4.46 -9.70 -19.61
C GLU A 10 -4.81 -8.25 -19.97
N VAL A 11 -4.53 -7.31 -19.06
CA VAL A 11 -4.64 -5.86 -19.29
C VAL A 11 -3.30 -5.20 -18.98
N LEU A 12 -3.15 -3.92 -19.28
CA LEU A 12 -1.92 -3.18 -18.97
C LEU A 12 -2.12 -2.35 -17.70
N ASP A 13 -1.09 -2.33 -16.85
CA ASP A 13 -1.05 -1.51 -15.66
C ASP A 13 -0.51 -0.09 -15.96
N SER A 14 -0.38 0.73 -14.91
CA SER A 14 0.07 2.12 -15.00
C SER A 14 1.51 2.29 -15.51
N ARG A 15 2.30 1.22 -15.54
CA ARG A 15 3.66 1.22 -16.09
C ARG A 15 3.72 0.65 -17.51
N GLY A 16 2.57 0.27 -18.07
CA GLY A 16 2.50 -0.40 -19.38
C GLY A 16 2.92 -1.88 -19.33
N ASN A 17 2.91 -2.50 -18.17
CA ASN A 17 3.19 -3.93 -17.99
C ASN A 17 1.88 -4.72 -17.92
N PRO A 18 1.86 -5.97 -18.43
CA PRO A 18 0.69 -6.83 -18.28
C PRO A 18 0.34 -7.13 -16.82
N THR A 19 -0.95 -7.20 -16.55
CA THR A 19 -1.50 -7.67 -15.28
C THR A 19 -2.80 -8.42 -15.52
N VAL A 20 -3.27 -9.13 -14.48
CA VAL A 20 -4.48 -9.96 -14.54
C VAL A 20 -5.71 -9.12 -14.18
N GLU A 21 -6.76 -9.24 -14.98
CA GLU A 21 -8.10 -8.76 -14.66
C GLU A 21 -9.08 -9.92 -14.74
N VAL A 22 -10.00 -10.00 -13.79
CA VAL A 22 -10.98 -11.09 -13.70
C VAL A 22 -12.39 -10.53 -13.62
N ASP A 23 -13.30 -11.16 -14.40
CA ASP A 23 -14.74 -10.98 -14.28
C ASP A 23 -15.36 -12.25 -13.67
N VAL A 24 -16.23 -12.08 -12.70
CA VAL A 24 -17.07 -13.15 -12.14
C VAL A 24 -18.51 -12.81 -12.41
N LEU A 25 -19.23 -13.72 -13.07
CA LEU A 25 -20.63 -13.58 -13.41
C LEU A 25 -21.47 -14.54 -12.57
N LEU A 26 -22.65 -14.08 -12.17
CA LEU A 26 -23.58 -14.84 -11.34
C LEU A 26 -24.85 -15.19 -12.14
N GLU A 27 -25.56 -16.23 -11.70
CA GLU A 27 -26.83 -16.65 -12.31
C GLU A 27 -27.89 -15.54 -12.32
N CYS A 28 -27.85 -14.63 -11.34
CA CYS A 28 -28.77 -13.48 -11.27
C CYS A 28 -28.42 -12.34 -12.23
N GLY A 29 -27.36 -12.47 -13.03
CA GLY A 29 -26.88 -11.45 -13.96
C GLY A 29 -25.92 -10.41 -13.37
N ALA A 30 -25.68 -10.42 -12.07
CA ALA A 30 -24.69 -9.54 -11.45
C ALA A 30 -23.26 -9.97 -11.84
N MET A 31 -22.37 -9.01 -11.89
CA MET A 31 -20.96 -9.22 -12.25
C MET A 31 -20.05 -8.43 -11.28
N GLY A 32 -18.87 -8.99 -11.04
CA GLY A 32 -17.77 -8.29 -10.36
C GLY A 32 -16.51 -8.34 -11.20
N ARG A 33 -15.76 -7.23 -11.24
CA ARG A 33 -14.50 -7.09 -11.98
C ARG A 33 -13.40 -6.59 -11.05
N ALA A 34 -12.26 -7.24 -11.09
CA ALA A 34 -11.08 -6.81 -10.33
C ALA A 34 -9.82 -6.93 -11.16
N ALA A 35 -8.94 -5.93 -11.07
CA ALA A 35 -7.62 -5.94 -11.66
C ALA A 35 -6.55 -5.97 -10.56
N VAL A 36 -5.45 -6.67 -10.81
CA VAL A 36 -4.42 -6.95 -9.81
C VAL A 36 -3.28 -5.96 -9.91
N PRO A 37 -2.81 -5.37 -8.79
CA PRO A 37 -1.63 -4.51 -8.79
C PRO A 37 -0.33 -5.32 -8.84
N SER A 38 0.79 -4.65 -9.15
CA SER A 38 2.12 -5.27 -9.26
C SER A 38 3.19 -4.39 -8.61
N GLY A 39 4.07 -4.99 -7.81
CA GLY A 39 5.17 -4.28 -7.14
C GLY A 39 6.40 -4.11 -8.02
N ALA A 40 7.16 -3.04 -7.77
CA ALA A 40 8.50 -2.83 -8.32
C ALA A 40 9.56 -3.33 -7.33
N SER A 41 9.46 -2.92 -6.06
CA SER A 41 10.26 -3.45 -4.95
C SER A 41 9.41 -4.47 -4.20
N THR A 42 9.94 -5.67 -4.00
CA THR A 42 9.21 -6.78 -3.38
C THR A 42 9.96 -7.34 -2.19
N GLY A 43 9.23 -7.65 -1.11
CA GLY A 43 9.76 -8.39 0.03
C GLY A 43 10.12 -9.83 -0.35
N GLU A 44 11.12 -10.40 0.32
CA GLU A 44 11.61 -11.78 0.03
C GLU A 44 10.52 -12.84 0.20
N HIS A 45 9.54 -12.58 1.07
CA HIS A 45 8.52 -13.54 1.47
C HIS A 45 7.14 -13.28 0.86
N GLU A 46 7.03 -12.36 -0.09
CA GLU A 46 5.78 -12.12 -0.80
C GLU A 46 5.31 -13.36 -1.56
N ALA A 47 4.00 -13.53 -1.66
CA ALA A 47 3.42 -14.55 -2.54
C ALA A 47 3.84 -14.29 -4.01
N LEU A 48 3.95 -15.36 -4.78
CA LEU A 48 4.49 -15.31 -6.13
C LEU A 48 3.52 -14.67 -7.13
N GLU A 49 3.97 -13.60 -7.78
CA GLU A 49 3.34 -13.09 -9.00
C GLU A 49 3.79 -13.94 -10.19
N LEU A 50 2.87 -14.68 -10.79
CA LEU A 50 3.20 -15.58 -11.89
C LEU A 50 3.34 -14.79 -13.18
N ARG A 51 4.55 -14.76 -13.74
CA ARG A 51 4.90 -14.18 -15.03
C ARG A 51 5.31 -15.29 -16.02
N ASP A 52 5.09 -15.07 -17.31
CA ASP A 52 5.34 -16.08 -18.34
C ASP A 52 6.82 -16.37 -18.57
N GLY A 53 7.68 -15.35 -18.41
CA GLY A 53 9.11 -15.47 -18.62
C GLY A 53 9.53 -15.54 -20.11
N ASP A 54 8.61 -15.46 -21.04
CA ASP A 54 8.91 -15.42 -22.48
C ASP A 54 9.44 -14.04 -22.86
N LYS A 55 10.74 -13.94 -23.07
CA LYS A 55 11.43 -12.69 -23.39
C LYS A 55 10.98 -12.04 -24.69
N LYS A 56 10.35 -12.81 -25.59
CA LYS A 56 9.84 -12.31 -26.88
C LYS A 56 8.51 -11.59 -26.74
N ARG A 57 7.85 -11.73 -25.59
CA ARG A 57 6.55 -11.13 -25.34
C ARG A 57 6.62 -10.32 -24.03
N TYR A 58 6.39 -9.01 -24.11
CA TYR A 58 6.49 -8.07 -22.97
C TYR A 58 7.78 -8.21 -22.15
N GLY A 59 8.90 -8.58 -22.80
CA GLY A 59 10.18 -8.75 -22.09
C GLY A 59 10.16 -9.83 -21.00
N GLY A 60 9.24 -10.79 -21.07
CA GLY A 60 9.06 -11.84 -20.08
C GLY A 60 7.99 -11.54 -19.03
N LYS A 61 7.37 -10.36 -19.06
CA LYS A 61 6.40 -9.90 -18.06
C LYS A 61 4.95 -10.25 -18.37
N GLY A 62 4.66 -10.98 -19.46
CA GLY A 62 3.32 -11.46 -19.77
C GLY A 62 2.71 -12.28 -18.63
N VAL A 63 1.38 -12.33 -18.55
CA VAL A 63 0.63 -13.05 -17.52
C VAL A 63 -0.33 -14.09 -18.12
N THR A 64 -0.05 -14.58 -19.32
CA THR A 64 -0.94 -15.52 -19.99
C THR A 64 -1.08 -16.85 -19.23
N LYS A 65 -0.05 -17.31 -18.53
CA LYS A 65 -0.12 -18.51 -17.69
C LYS A 65 -1.09 -18.31 -16.52
N ALA A 66 -1.01 -17.17 -15.83
CA ALA A 66 -1.93 -16.83 -14.75
C ALA A 66 -3.37 -16.70 -15.28
N VAL A 67 -3.56 -16.03 -16.39
CA VAL A 67 -4.88 -15.90 -17.07
C VAL A 67 -5.43 -17.28 -17.45
N ASN A 68 -4.61 -18.16 -18.00
CA ASN A 68 -5.04 -19.51 -18.32
C ASN A 68 -5.47 -20.31 -17.08
N ASN A 69 -4.76 -20.15 -15.96
CA ASN A 69 -5.14 -20.77 -14.69
C ASN A 69 -6.52 -20.29 -14.23
N VAL A 70 -6.82 -19.00 -14.39
CA VAL A 70 -8.15 -18.44 -14.07
C VAL A 70 -9.22 -19.07 -14.96
N ASN A 71 -8.98 -19.13 -16.28
CA ASN A 71 -9.97 -19.58 -17.28
C ASN A 71 -10.19 -21.08 -17.31
N THR A 72 -9.34 -21.88 -16.70
CA THR A 72 -9.40 -23.33 -16.69
C THR A 72 -9.62 -23.89 -15.29
N VAL A 73 -8.56 -24.21 -14.57
CA VAL A 73 -8.64 -24.94 -13.30
C VAL A 73 -9.42 -24.16 -12.23
N ILE A 74 -9.23 -22.85 -12.15
CA ILE A 74 -9.93 -22.03 -11.16
C ILE A 74 -11.43 -21.90 -11.54
N ALA A 75 -11.72 -21.55 -12.79
CA ALA A 75 -13.09 -21.43 -13.25
C ALA A 75 -13.87 -22.73 -13.01
N ASP A 76 -13.30 -23.88 -13.38
CA ASP A 76 -13.94 -25.18 -13.20
C ASP A 76 -14.26 -25.47 -11.72
N ALA A 77 -13.37 -25.11 -10.81
CA ALA A 77 -13.55 -25.36 -9.40
C ALA A 77 -14.61 -24.46 -8.74
N LEU A 78 -14.80 -23.23 -9.26
CA LEU A 78 -15.71 -22.26 -8.66
C LEU A 78 -17.13 -22.29 -9.24
N LEU A 79 -17.34 -22.92 -10.40
CA LEU A 79 -18.68 -23.02 -11.00
C LEU A 79 -19.68 -23.63 -10.02
N GLY A 80 -20.81 -22.94 -9.83
CA GLY A 80 -21.89 -23.38 -8.95
C GLY A 80 -21.66 -23.07 -7.46
N MET A 81 -20.52 -22.47 -7.07
CA MET A 81 -20.33 -22.04 -5.69
C MET A 81 -21.17 -20.81 -5.37
N GLU A 82 -21.62 -20.72 -4.11
CA GLU A 82 -22.30 -19.53 -3.58
C GLU A 82 -21.28 -18.40 -3.43
N VAL A 83 -21.48 -17.28 -4.14
CA VAL A 83 -20.50 -16.19 -4.19
C VAL A 83 -20.32 -15.46 -2.86
N THR A 84 -21.30 -15.52 -1.97
CA THR A 84 -21.21 -14.90 -0.63
C THR A 84 -20.37 -15.72 0.35
N ASP A 85 -20.02 -16.95 0.01
CA ASP A 85 -19.09 -17.77 0.81
C ASP A 85 -17.64 -17.42 0.47
N GLN A 86 -17.23 -16.19 0.78
CA GLN A 86 -15.86 -15.70 0.49
C GLN A 86 -14.78 -16.57 1.11
N VAL A 87 -14.95 -16.96 2.38
CA VAL A 87 -13.98 -17.81 3.09
C VAL A 87 -13.85 -19.17 2.41
N GLY A 88 -14.98 -19.77 2.02
CA GLY A 88 -14.99 -21.04 1.30
C GLY A 88 -14.36 -20.95 -0.08
N ILE A 89 -14.64 -19.89 -0.82
CA ILE A 89 -14.03 -19.62 -2.13
C ILE A 89 -12.51 -19.49 -1.99
N ASP A 90 -12.05 -18.65 -1.07
CA ASP A 90 -10.62 -18.43 -0.88
C ASP A 90 -9.90 -19.71 -0.42
N ARG A 91 -10.53 -20.52 0.41
CA ARG A 91 -10.02 -21.84 0.79
C ARG A 91 -9.85 -22.76 -0.42
N VAL A 92 -10.83 -22.82 -1.30
CA VAL A 92 -10.74 -23.60 -2.55
C VAL A 92 -9.58 -23.12 -3.40
N LEU A 93 -9.39 -21.80 -3.54
CA LEU A 93 -8.27 -21.22 -4.28
C LEU A 93 -6.92 -21.65 -3.69
N LEU A 94 -6.77 -21.59 -2.38
CA LEU A 94 -5.54 -22.01 -1.68
C LEU A 94 -5.26 -23.50 -1.84
N GLU A 95 -6.28 -24.35 -1.73
CA GLU A 95 -6.16 -25.80 -1.91
C GLU A 95 -5.79 -26.16 -3.35
N LEU A 96 -6.36 -25.48 -4.33
CA LEU A 96 -6.03 -25.67 -5.75
C LEU A 96 -4.56 -25.38 -6.04
N ASP A 97 -4.03 -24.30 -5.48
CA ASP A 97 -2.61 -23.98 -5.63
C ASP A 97 -1.73 -24.97 -4.86
N GLY A 98 -2.07 -25.25 -3.62
CA GLY A 98 -1.43 -26.25 -2.77
C GLY A 98 -0.03 -25.87 -2.27
N THR A 99 0.43 -24.63 -2.46
CA THR A 99 1.75 -24.16 -1.98
C THR A 99 1.62 -22.97 -1.04
N PRO A 100 2.56 -22.78 -0.09
CA PRO A 100 2.52 -21.63 0.81
C PRO A 100 2.66 -20.27 0.12
N THR A 101 3.36 -20.23 -1.02
CA THR A 101 3.69 -18.99 -1.75
C THR A 101 2.83 -18.77 -2.99
N LYS A 102 1.79 -19.59 -3.21
CA LYS A 102 0.91 -19.54 -4.38
C LYS A 102 1.70 -19.70 -5.70
N SER A 103 2.76 -20.54 -5.67
CA SER A 103 3.70 -20.67 -6.77
C SER A 103 3.17 -21.50 -7.96
N ASN A 104 2.13 -22.30 -7.78
CA ASN A 104 1.57 -23.11 -8.85
C ASN A 104 0.60 -22.33 -9.74
N LEU A 105 -0.32 -21.57 -9.16
CA LEU A 105 -1.33 -20.82 -9.90
C LEU A 105 -1.00 -19.34 -10.03
N GLY A 106 -0.23 -18.79 -9.10
CA GLY A 106 0.11 -17.39 -9.01
C GLY A 106 -0.82 -16.60 -8.09
N ALA A 107 -0.24 -15.81 -7.19
CA ALA A 107 -1.01 -14.94 -6.30
C ALA A 107 -1.87 -13.94 -7.09
N ASN A 108 -1.37 -13.48 -8.26
CA ASN A 108 -2.13 -12.59 -9.13
C ASN A 108 -3.40 -13.26 -9.68
N ALA A 109 -3.33 -14.52 -10.10
CA ALA A 109 -4.52 -15.26 -10.54
C ALA A 109 -5.52 -15.43 -9.39
N LEU A 110 -5.06 -15.84 -8.22
CA LEU A 110 -5.93 -16.05 -7.05
C LEU A 110 -6.58 -14.74 -6.60
N LEU A 111 -5.81 -13.67 -6.51
CA LEU A 111 -6.30 -12.37 -6.03
C LEU A 111 -7.37 -11.79 -6.96
N GLY A 112 -7.13 -11.82 -8.27
CA GLY A 112 -8.10 -11.34 -9.24
C GLY A 112 -9.46 -12.00 -9.05
N VAL A 113 -9.46 -13.31 -8.88
CA VAL A 113 -10.69 -14.11 -8.65
C VAL A 113 -11.32 -13.79 -7.30
N SER A 114 -10.52 -13.77 -6.24
CA SER A 114 -11.01 -13.50 -4.88
C SER A 114 -11.71 -12.14 -4.78
N LEU A 115 -11.10 -11.09 -5.32
CA LEU A 115 -11.69 -9.74 -5.30
C LEU A 115 -12.88 -9.62 -6.25
N ALA A 116 -12.84 -10.22 -7.42
CA ALA A 116 -13.95 -10.21 -8.36
C ALA A 116 -15.19 -10.91 -7.77
N CYS A 117 -15.01 -12.00 -7.02
CA CYS A 117 -16.08 -12.66 -6.29
C CYS A 117 -16.74 -11.73 -5.25
N ALA A 118 -15.93 -11.02 -4.47
CA ALA A 118 -16.46 -10.07 -3.48
C ALA A 118 -17.27 -8.96 -4.13
N LYS A 119 -16.77 -8.42 -5.25
CA LYS A 119 -17.49 -7.38 -6.01
C LYS A 119 -18.78 -7.91 -6.64
N ALA A 120 -18.77 -9.11 -7.19
CA ALA A 120 -19.99 -9.75 -7.72
C ALA A 120 -21.05 -9.93 -6.65
N ALA A 121 -20.65 -10.41 -5.46
CA ALA A 121 -21.54 -10.58 -4.32
C ALA A 121 -22.14 -9.24 -3.87
N ALA A 122 -21.31 -8.21 -3.72
CA ALA A 122 -21.79 -6.87 -3.34
C ALA A 122 -22.79 -6.33 -4.37
N ASN A 123 -22.49 -6.46 -5.66
CA ASN A 123 -23.40 -6.02 -6.74
C ASN A 123 -24.71 -6.81 -6.74
N ALA A 124 -24.67 -8.11 -6.52
CA ALA A 124 -25.88 -8.94 -6.43
C ALA A 124 -26.78 -8.56 -5.25
N LEU A 125 -26.17 -8.12 -4.15
CA LEU A 125 -26.88 -7.66 -2.96
C LEU A 125 -27.24 -6.18 -3.01
N GLU A 126 -26.89 -5.48 -4.10
CA GLU A 126 -27.10 -4.03 -4.25
C GLU A 126 -26.48 -3.23 -3.09
N MET A 127 -25.29 -3.68 -2.62
CA MET A 127 -24.54 -3.06 -1.54
C MET A 127 -23.24 -2.44 -2.06
N PRO A 128 -22.81 -1.30 -1.51
CA PRO A 128 -21.43 -0.83 -1.72
C PRO A 128 -20.42 -1.84 -1.21
N LEU A 129 -19.30 -1.99 -1.89
CA LEU A 129 -18.30 -3.00 -1.54
C LEU A 129 -17.79 -2.85 -0.10
N TYR A 130 -17.52 -1.61 0.35
CA TYR A 130 -17.05 -1.38 1.72
C TYR A 130 -18.05 -1.87 2.78
N ARG A 131 -19.35 -1.75 2.50
CA ARG A 131 -20.41 -2.23 3.41
C ARG A 131 -20.54 -3.74 3.37
N TYR A 132 -20.47 -4.33 2.18
CA TYR A 132 -20.50 -5.79 2.04
C TYR A 132 -19.35 -6.45 2.81
N ILE A 133 -18.12 -5.95 2.65
CA ILE A 133 -16.95 -6.51 3.34
C ILE A 133 -16.97 -6.18 4.84
N GLY A 134 -17.27 -4.92 5.19
CA GLY A 134 -17.10 -4.41 6.55
C GLY A 134 -18.31 -4.52 7.46
N GLY A 135 -19.50 -4.74 6.89
CA GLY A 135 -20.76 -4.77 7.63
C GLY A 135 -21.27 -3.38 8.00
N VAL A 136 -22.21 -3.36 8.91
CA VAL A 136 -22.98 -2.14 9.28
C VAL A 136 -22.13 -1.08 9.97
N ASN A 137 -20.97 -1.42 10.51
CA ASN A 137 -20.10 -0.49 11.26
C ASN A 137 -18.98 0.12 10.40
N ALA A 138 -18.91 -0.17 9.11
CA ALA A 138 -17.92 0.44 8.20
C ALA A 138 -18.27 1.91 7.93
N LYS A 139 -17.46 2.84 8.46
CA LYS A 139 -17.78 4.26 8.45
C LYS A 139 -16.58 5.21 8.59
N VAL A 140 -15.36 4.68 8.77
CA VAL A 140 -14.16 5.49 8.99
C VAL A 140 -13.43 5.72 7.69
N LEU A 141 -13.36 6.97 7.25
CA LEU A 141 -12.54 7.39 6.12
C LEU A 141 -11.09 7.43 6.54
N PRO A 142 -10.16 6.94 5.68
CA PRO A 142 -8.75 6.86 6.03
C PRO A 142 -8.03 8.21 5.88
N VAL A 143 -7.04 8.45 6.74
CA VAL A 143 -6.03 9.50 6.54
C VAL A 143 -5.20 9.11 5.33
N PRO A 144 -5.11 9.95 4.29
CA PRO A 144 -4.25 9.66 3.15
C PRO A 144 -2.78 9.93 3.51
N MET A 145 -1.92 8.99 3.18
CA MET A 145 -0.46 9.11 3.25
C MET A 145 0.03 9.24 1.80
N MET A 146 0.36 10.47 1.40
CA MET A 146 0.56 10.82 0.00
C MET A 146 2.04 10.97 -0.32
N ASN A 147 2.59 10.06 -1.12
CA ASN A 147 3.99 10.13 -1.56
C ASN A 147 4.22 11.36 -2.43
N ILE A 148 4.94 12.35 -1.91
CA ILE A 148 5.11 13.64 -2.58
C ILE A 148 6.53 13.86 -3.12
N ILE A 149 7.55 13.23 -2.51
CA ILE A 149 8.94 13.20 -2.99
C ILE A 149 9.46 11.77 -2.98
N ASN A 150 10.09 11.37 -4.08
CA ASN A 150 10.74 10.08 -4.25
C ASN A 150 12.24 10.16 -3.97
N GLY A 151 12.79 9.08 -3.44
CA GLY A 151 14.22 8.84 -3.27
C GLY A 151 14.53 7.37 -3.54
N GLY A 152 15.66 6.88 -3.03
CA GLY A 152 16.08 5.49 -3.17
C GLY A 152 16.06 5.02 -4.62
N SER A 153 15.55 3.83 -4.86
CA SER A 153 15.42 3.25 -6.21
C SER A 153 14.38 3.96 -7.09
N HIS A 154 13.58 4.87 -6.55
CA HIS A 154 12.56 5.63 -7.28
C HIS A 154 13.05 6.99 -7.78
N SER A 155 14.34 7.33 -7.58
CA SER A 155 14.90 8.61 -7.97
C SER A 155 16.42 8.47 -8.21
N ASP A 156 16.97 9.36 -9.04
CA ASP A 156 18.41 9.50 -9.22
C ASP A 156 19.05 10.47 -8.19
N ALA A 157 18.26 11.05 -7.30
CA ALA A 157 18.77 11.94 -6.26
C ALA A 157 19.58 11.16 -5.21
N PRO A 158 20.58 11.80 -4.54
CA PRO A 158 21.39 11.17 -3.50
C PRO A 158 20.62 11.06 -2.18
N ILE A 159 19.53 10.31 -2.19
CA ILE A 159 18.63 10.10 -1.05
C ILE A 159 18.40 8.60 -0.92
N ALA A 160 18.71 8.03 0.26
CA ALA A 160 18.53 6.61 0.50
C ALA A 160 17.07 6.21 0.76
N PHE A 161 16.30 7.05 1.42
CA PHE A 161 14.90 6.78 1.71
C PHE A 161 14.04 6.87 0.45
N GLN A 162 13.14 5.89 0.30
CA GLN A 162 12.39 5.69 -0.94
C GLN A 162 11.25 6.68 -1.12
N GLU A 163 10.52 6.99 -0.05
CA GLU A 163 9.34 7.86 -0.13
C GLU A 163 9.25 8.83 1.03
N PHE A 164 8.85 10.05 0.69
CA PHE A 164 8.49 11.09 1.66
C PHE A 164 7.02 11.42 1.44
N MET A 165 6.20 11.20 2.46
CA MET A 165 4.76 11.35 2.38
C MET A 165 4.28 12.50 3.24
N ILE A 166 3.19 13.15 2.82
CA ILE A 166 2.42 14.06 3.67
C ILE A 166 1.19 13.34 4.20
N ARG A 167 0.82 13.68 5.44
CA ARG A 167 -0.33 13.13 6.17
C ARG A 167 -1.16 14.28 6.72
N PRO A 168 -2.29 14.67 6.09
CA PRO A 168 -3.12 15.80 6.52
C PRO A 168 -4.01 15.44 7.71
N VAL A 169 -3.41 15.19 8.86
CA VAL A 169 -4.09 14.71 10.08
C VAL A 169 -4.95 15.76 10.77
N GLY A 170 -4.71 17.04 10.47
CA GLY A 170 -5.47 18.15 11.04
C GLY A 170 -6.79 18.44 10.31
N ALA A 171 -7.09 17.75 9.23
CA ALA A 171 -8.34 17.92 8.49
C ALA A 171 -9.54 17.39 9.29
N GLU A 172 -10.71 17.98 9.05
CA GLU A 172 -11.95 17.58 9.70
C GLU A 172 -12.71 16.46 8.97
N SER A 173 -12.34 16.24 7.70
CA SER A 173 -12.96 15.22 6.84
C SER A 173 -11.94 14.69 5.85
N PHE A 174 -12.25 13.57 5.20
CA PHE A 174 -11.41 13.06 4.09
C PHE A 174 -11.33 14.06 2.95
N ARG A 175 -12.47 14.68 2.58
CA ARG A 175 -12.53 15.70 1.53
C ARG A 175 -11.55 16.84 1.81
N GLU A 176 -11.52 17.35 3.04
CA GLU A 176 -10.58 18.39 3.45
C GLU A 176 -9.13 17.90 3.46
N ALA A 177 -8.88 16.66 3.91
CA ALA A 177 -7.56 16.07 3.86
C ALA A 177 -7.03 15.97 2.42
N LEU A 178 -7.88 15.56 1.49
CA LEU A 178 -7.53 15.49 0.07
C LEU A 178 -7.26 16.88 -0.52
N ARG A 179 -8.08 17.88 -0.17
CA ARG A 179 -7.87 19.28 -0.57
C ARG A 179 -6.52 19.80 -0.06
N MET A 180 -6.24 19.63 1.21
CA MET A 180 -4.97 20.04 1.81
C MET A 180 -3.78 19.37 1.10
N GLY A 181 -3.87 18.07 0.85
CA GLY A 181 -2.85 17.33 0.10
C GLY A 181 -2.62 17.90 -1.30
N ALA A 182 -3.68 18.17 -2.05
CA ALA A 182 -3.58 18.75 -3.40
C ALA A 182 -2.95 20.14 -3.38
N GLU A 183 -3.31 20.97 -2.42
CA GLU A 183 -2.75 22.32 -2.28
C GLU A 183 -1.26 22.27 -1.92
N VAL A 184 -0.85 21.36 -1.01
CA VAL A 184 0.57 21.14 -0.69
C VAL A 184 1.33 20.61 -1.90
N PHE A 185 0.76 19.67 -2.65
CA PHE A 185 1.36 19.13 -3.87
C PHE A 185 1.67 20.26 -4.89
N HIS A 186 0.71 21.13 -5.16
CA HIS A 186 0.92 22.25 -6.09
C HIS A 186 1.88 23.29 -5.54
N SER A 187 1.86 23.52 -4.23
CA SER A 187 2.83 24.39 -3.55
C SER A 187 4.25 23.84 -3.68
N LEU A 188 4.43 22.52 -3.49
CA LEU A 188 5.74 21.89 -3.66
C LEU A 188 6.22 21.99 -5.11
N LYS A 189 5.33 21.81 -6.08
CA LYS A 189 5.67 21.99 -7.50
C LYS A 189 6.27 23.37 -7.73
N LYS A 190 5.68 24.41 -7.17
CA LYS A 190 6.19 25.77 -7.25
C LYS A 190 7.52 25.93 -6.55
N VAL A 191 7.68 25.40 -5.35
CA VAL A 191 8.96 25.43 -4.58
C VAL A 191 10.10 24.81 -5.40
N LEU A 192 9.86 23.66 -6.02
CA LEU A 192 10.84 22.97 -6.83
C LEU A 192 11.17 23.73 -8.12
N HIS A 193 10.13 24.22 -8.80
CA HIS A 193 10.26 25.01 -10.02
C HIS A 193 11.10 26.28 -9.77
N ASP A 194 10.83 27.01 -8.70
CA ASP A 194 11.56 28.24 -8.35
C ASP A 194 13.06 27.98 -8.04
N ARG A 195 13.41 26.74 -7.68
CA ARG A 195 14.80 26.30 -7.49
C ARG A 195 15.43 25.76 -8.79
N GLY A 196 14.72 25.75 -9.90
CA GLY A 196 15.19 25.17 -11.17
C GLY A 196 15.24 23.65 -11.18
N LEU A 197 14.52 22.98 -10.27
CA LEU A 197 14.48 21.53 -10.17
C LEU A 197 13.35 20.94 -11.00
N SER A 198 13.50 19.67 -11.39
CA SER A 198 12.48 18.95 -12.13
C SER A 198 11.19 18.81 -11.33
N THR A 199 10.04 18.98 -12.00
CA THR A 199 8.70 18.71 -11.49
C THR A 199 8.07 17.51 -12.20
N ALA A 200 8.87 16.68 -12.87
CA ALA A 200 8.43 15.41 -13.41
C ALA A 200 8.07 14.46 -12.27
N VAL A 201 7.06 13.62 -12.50
CA VAL A 201 6.56 12.69 -11.49
C VAL A 201 6.97 11.25 -11.80
N GLY A 202 7.17 10.45 -10.74
CA GLY A 202 7.44 9.03 -10.84
C GLY A 202 6.17 8.18 -10.97
N ASP A 203 6.34 6.88 -10.83
CA ASP A 203 5.28 5.88 -11.01
C ASP A 203 4.07 6.10 -10.09
N GLU A 204 4.28 6.64 -8.92
CA GLU A 204 3.23 6.86 -7.91
C GLU A 204 2.72 8.32 -7.89
N GLY A 205 3.14 9.14 -8.83
CA GLY A 205 2.67 10.51 -9.00
C GLY A 205 3.39 11.56 -8.16
N GLY A 206 4.36 11.19 -7.34
CA GLY A 206 5.20 12.10 -6.57
C GLY A 206 6.38 12.63 -7.39
N PHE A 207 6.95 13.76 -6.98
CA PHE A 207 8.10 14.37 -7.66
C PHE A 207 9.40 13.58 -7.42
N ALA A 208 10.29 13.62 -8.39
CA ALA A 208 11.62 13.01 -8.30
C ALA A 208 12.72 14.04 -8.62
N PRO A 209 12.82 15.15 -7.86
CA PRO A 209 13.80 16.19 -8.11
C PRO A 209 15.20 15.80 -7.63
N ALA A 210 16.22 16.38 -8.24
CA ALA A 210 17.62 16.20 -7.82
C ALA A 210 17.93 17.02 -6.56
N LEU A 211 17.31 16.67 -5.44
CA LEU A 211 17.56 17.26 -4.13
C LEU A 211 18.92 16.81 -3.57
N LYS A 212 19.44 17.55 -2.59
CA LYS A 212 20.79 17.33 -2.05
C LYS A 212 20.89 16.15 -1.09
N GLY A 213 19.79 15.75 -0.48
CA GLY A 213 19.73 14.67 0.51
C GLY A 213 18.41 14.65 1.26
N THR A 214 18.33 13.79 2.27
CA THR A 214 17.13 13.59 3.11
C THR A 214 16.66 14.89 3.77
N GLU A 215 17.56 15.68 4.33
CA GLU A 215 17.20 16.93 5.00
C GLU A 215 16.63 17.96 4.02
N ASP A 216 17.20 18.06 2.83
CA ASP A 216 16.69 18.94 1.78
C ASP A 216 15.28 18.54 1.35
N ALA A 217 15.00 17.25 1.27
CA ALA A 217 13.65 16.74 0.98
C ALA A 217 12.65 17.13 2.08
N LEU A 218 13.00 16.92 3.35
CA LEU A 218 12.16 17.26 4.50
C LEU A 218 11.89 18.76 4.58
N GLU A 219 12.91 19.57 4.43
CA GLU A 219 12.81 21.04 4.45
C GLU A 219 11.97 21.58 3.29
N SER A 220 12.12 20.99 2.10
CA SER A 220 11.33 21.37 0.92
C SER A 220 9.83 21.07 1.15
N ILE A 221 9.50 19.95 1.77
CA ILE A 221 8.11 19.60 2.11
C ILE A 221 7.54 20.56 3.15
N ILE A 222 8.29 20.87 4.22
CA ILE A 222 7.86 21.82 5.25
C ILE A 222 7.59 23.18 4.62
N LYS A 223 8.49 23.65 3.76
CA LYS A 223 8.31 24.91 3.04
C LYS A 223 7.03 24.89 2.19
N ALA A 224 6.74 23.78 1.52
CA ALA A 224 5.53 23.63 0.71
C ALA A 224 4.26 23.65 1.57
N ILE A 225 4.28 22.98 2.73
CA ILE A 225 3.16 22.96 3.68
C ILE A 225 2.86 24.39 4.15
N GLU A 226 3.88 25.13 4.57
CA GLU A 226 3.75 26.51 5.06
C GLU A 226 3.29 27.46 3.94
N ALA A 227 3.84 27.32 2.73
CA ALA A 227 3.44 28.13 1.57
C ALA A 227 2.00 27.86 1.14
N ALA A 228 1.47 26.67 1.41
CA ALA A 228 0.07 26.34 1.19
C ALA A 228 -0.87 26.91 2.27
N GLY A 229 -0.32 27.48 3.34
CA GLY A 229 -1.09 28.08 4.44
C GLY A 229 -1.37 27.14 5.59
N TYR A 230 -0.70 26.00 5.66
CA TYR A 230 -0.86 25.01 6.73
C TYR A 230 0.34 24.98 7.67
N LYS A 231 0.12 24.45 8.86
CA LYS A 231 1.16 24.29 9.88
C LYS A 231 1.74 22.88 9.86
N ALA A 232 3.02 22.79 9.54
CA ALA A 232 3.76 21.52 9.65
C ALA A 232 3.80 21.06 11.10
N GLY A 233 3.43 19.80 11.34
CA GLY A 233 3.37 19.24 12.69
C GLY A 233 2.02 19.38 13.40
N GLU A 234 1.13 20.22 12.88
CA GLU A 234 -0.25 20.37 13.39
C GLU A 234 -1.29 19.93 12.35
N ASP A 235 -1.30 20.59 11.19
CA ASP A 235 -2.26 20.30 10.13
C ASP A 235 -1.78 19.14 9.27
N VAL A 236 -0.50 19.13 8.94
CA VAL A 236 0.13 18.14 8.06
C VAL A 236 1.38 17.59 8.73
N MET A 237 1.44 16.27 8.88
CA MET A 237 2.61 15.52 9.33
C MET A 237 3.34 14.94 8.13
N ILE A 238 4.57 14.45 8.37
CA ILE A 238 5.37 13.75 7.37
C ILE A 238 5.45 12.27 7.74
N GLY A 239 5.29 11.41 6.73
CA GLY A 239 5.58 9.98 6.84
C GLY A 239 6.78 9.63 5.97
N LEU A 240 7.57 8.65 6.39
CA LEU A 240 8.68 8.11 5.63
C LEU A 240 8.42 6.65 5.27
N ASP A 241 8.87 6.28 4.07
CA ASP A 241 9.15 4.89 3.72
C ASP A 241 10.64 4.79 3.43
N CYS A 242 11.37 4.21 4.37
CA CYS A 242 12.83 4.09 4.25
C CYS A 242 13.24 2.98 3.30
N ALA A 243 12.41 1.95 3.10
CA ALA A 243 12.75 0.75 2.32
C ALA A 243 14.16 0.24 2.66
N SER A 244 14.46 0.11 3.95
CA SER A 244 15.83 -0.07 4.47
C SER A 244 16.48 -1.37 4.04
N SER A 245 15.71 -2.40 3.66
CA SER A 245 16.27 -3.65 3.11
C SER A 245 17.09 -3.40 1.85
N GLU A 246 16.80 -2.35 1.09
CA GLU A 246 17.49 -1.99 -0.15
C GLU A 246 18.97 -1.60 0.07
N PHE A 247 19.32 -1.10 1.24
CA PHE A 247 20.68 -0.68 1.58
C PHE A 247 21.25 -1.39 2.82
N TYR A 248 20.64 -2.49 3.23
CA TYR A 248 21.11 -3.33 4.34
C TYR A 248 21.86 -4.55 3.83
N LYS A 249 23.07 -4.77 4.33
CA LYS A 249 23.86 -5.95 4.02
C LYS A 249 24.82 -6.27 5.17
N ASP A 250 24.83 -7.55 5.58
CA ASP A 250 25.79 -8.05 6.58
C ASP A 250 25.82 -7.22 7.88
N GLY A 251 24.67 -6.82 8.38
CA GLY A 251 24.52 -6.05 9.61
C GLY A 251 24.76 -4.55 9.49
N ILE A 252 24.97 -4.04 8.27
CA ILE A 252 25.28 -2.64 8.00
C ILE A 252 24.22 -2.03 7.07
N TYR A 253 23.73 -0.86 7.47
CA TYR A 253 22.91 0.02 6.63
C TYR A 253 23.85 0.96 5.88
N ASP A 254 24.10 0.65 4.61
CA ASP A 254 25.06 1.35 3.76
C ASP A 254 24.36 2.38 2.88
N TYR A 255 24.31 3.61 3.35
CA TYR A 255 23.69 4.73 2.64
C TYR A 255 24.44 5.12 1.37
N SER A 256 25.71 4.71 1.23
CA SER A 256 26.52 5.04 0.04
C SER A 256 25.94 4.44 -1.25
N LYS A 257 25.10 3.40 -1.13
CA LYS A 257 24.41 2.84 -2.29
C LYS A 257 23.60 3.88 -3.08
N PHE A 258 23.00 4.84 -2.38
CA PHE A 258 22.16 5.89 -2.96
C PHE A 258 22.76 7.30 -2.81
N GLU A 259 23.51 7.55 -1.73
CA GLU A 259 24.00 8.88 -1.38
C GLU A 259 25.44 9.15 -1.91
N GLY A 260 26.06 8.17 -2.55
CA GLY A 260 27.44 8.30 -3.07
C GLY A 260 28.50 7.99 -2.03
N ALA A 261 29.77 8.20 -2.38
CA ALA A 261 30.92 7.74 -1.59
C ALA A 261 30.98 8.29 -0.15
N THR A 262 30.33 9.41 0.13
CA THR A 262 30.27 10.02 1.47
C THR A 262 29.07 9.54 2.30
N GLY A 263 28.21 8.69 1.73
CA GLY A 263 27.08 8.12 2.44
C GLY A 263 27.50 7.35 3.69
N ALA A 264 26.78 7.56 4.79
CA ALA A 264 27.09 6.93 6.07
C ALA A 264 26.89 5.42 6.02
N LYS A 265 27.66 4.69 6.81
CA LYS A 265 27.51 3.26 7.08
C LYS A 265 27.12 3.11 8.55
N ARG A 266 25.92 2.62 8.80
CA ARG A 266 25.36 2.53 10.14
C ARG A 266 25.14 1.10 10.57
N SER A 267 25.50 0.79 11.82
CA SER A 267 25.02 -0.42 12.50
C SER A 267 23.52 -0.31 12.78
N SER A 268 22.87 -1.39 13.21
CA SER A 268 21.46 -1.35 13.62
C SER A 268 21.22 -0.30 14.70
N ALA A 269 22.07 -0.22 15.72
CA ALA A 269 21.93 0.78 16.78
C ALA A 269 22.10 2.22 16.28
N GLU A 270 23.02 2.44 15.36
CA GLU A 270 23.24 3.75 14.73
C GLU A 270 22.08 4.13 13.81
N GLN A 271 21.49 3.18 13.10
CA GLN A 271 20.30 3.38 12.29
C GLN A 271 19.11 3.82 13.16
N VAL A 272 18.90 3.15 14.30
CA VAL A 272 17.85 3.51 15.27
C VAL A 272 18.09 4.94 15.78
N ALA A 273 19.33 5.27 16.17
CA ALA A 273 19.68 6.61 16.66
C ALA A 273 19.43 7.70 15.59
N TYR A 274 19.74 7.41 14.34
CA TYR A 274 19.49 8.34 13.23
C TYR A 274 17.99 8.59 13.01
N LEU A 275 17.18 7.54 13.03
CA LEU A 275 15.74 7.68 12.89
C LEU A 275 15.13 8.46 14.07
N GLU A 276 15.61 8.21 15.29
CA GLU A 276 15.20 8.98 16.48
C GLU A 276 15.55 10.46 16.34
N GLU A 277 16.74 10.78 15.84
CA GLU A 277 17.16 12.16 15.57
C GLU A 277 16.22 12.84 14.57
N LEU A 278 15.88 12.15 13.49
CA LEU A 278 14.98 12.71 12.44
C LEU A 278 13.59 13.05 13.01
N ILE A 279 12.98 12.17 13.80
CA ILE A 279 11.67 12.46 14.38
C ILE A 279 11.71 13.55 15.43
N SER A 280 12.87 13.80 16.05
CA SER A 280 13.07 14.88 17.01
C SER A 280 13.22 16.25 16.35
N ARG A 281 13.72 16.29 15.11
CA ARG A 281 13.99 17.52 14.36
C ARG A 281 12.86 17.90 13.39
N TYR A 282 12.11 16.94 12.89
CA TYR A 282 11.09 17.13 11.87
C TYR A 282 9.74 16.56 12.31
N PRO A 283 8.63 17.06 11.77
CA PRO A 283 7.29 16.59 12.14
C PRO A 283 6.94 15.23 11.50
N ILE A 284 7.72 14.22 11.81
CA ILE A 284 7.55 12.85 11.31
C ILE A 284 6.82 12.04 12.37
N ASP A 285 5.66 11.46 12.00
CA ASP A 285 4.83 10.65 12.90
C ASP A 285 4.66 9.20 12.43
N SER A 286 5.24 8.84 11.27
CA SER A 286 5.17 7.49 10.72
C SER A 286 6.43 7.15 9.95
N ILE A 287 7.01 5.98 10.22
CA ILE A 287 8.17 5.43 9.50
C ILE A 287 7.83 4.01 9.08
N GLU A 288 7.85 3.77 7.76
CA GLU A 288 7.71 2.44 7.17
C GLU A 288 9.10 1.87 6.89
N ASP A 289 9.27 0.60 7.22
CA ASP A 289 10.51 -0.16 6.98
C ASP A 289 11.79 0.61 7.35
N GLY A 290 11.78 1.20 8.54
CA GLY A 290 12.94 1.88 9.10
C GLY A 290 14.15 0.96 9.37
N MET A 291 13.89 -0.34 9.50
CA MET A 291 14.89 -1.41 9.61
C MET A 291 14.65 -2.45 8.51
N SER A 292 15.67 -3.25 8.22
CA SER A 292 15.56 -4.34 7.23
C SER A 292 14.61 -5.45 7.69
N GLU A 293 13.97 -6.11 6.73
CA GLU A 293 13.14 -7.31 6.94
C GLU A 293 13.92 -8.47 7.58
N ASN A 294 15.25 -8.45 7.51
CA ASN A 294 16.12 -9.46 8.09
C ASN A 294 16.75 -9.03 9.43
N ASP A 295 16.44 -7.83 9.92
CA ASP A 295 16.99 -7.28 11.16
C ASP A 295 15.93 -7.19 12.27
N TRP A 296 15.43 -8.33 12.73
CA TRP A 296 14.38 -8.40 13.75
C TRP A 296 14.82 -7.80 15.09
N GLU A 297 16.08 -7.98 15.48
CA GLU A 297 16.64 -7.36 16.70
C GLU A 297 16.68 -5.83 16.56
N GLY A 298 17.06 -5.33 15.39
CA GLY A 298 17.02 -3.90 15.08
C GLY A 298 15.61 -3.33 15.13
N TRP A 299 14.62 -4.04 14.60
CA TRP A 299 13.22 -3.68 14.70
C TRP A 299 12.73 -3.61 16.15
N GLN A 300 13.12 -4.58 16.97
CA GLN A 300 12.78 -4.60 18.40
C GLN A 300 13.38 -3.36 19.09
N LEU A 301 14.66 -3.06 18.83
CA LEU A 301 15.32 -1.87 19.40
C LEU A 301 14.65 -0.56 18.95
N LEU A 302 14.33 -0.43 17.66
CA LEU A 302 13.63 0.74 17.13
C LEU A 302 12.30 0.95 17.86
N THR A 303 11.53 -0.13 18.02
CA THR A 303 10.21 -0.08 18.64
C THR A 303 10.30 0.32 20.11
N GLN A 304 11.29 -0.20 20.84
CA GLN A 304 11.54 0.18 22.23
C GLN A 304 11.92 1.67 22.36
N ARG A 305 12.69 2.19 21.41
CA ARG A 305 13.20 3.57 21.45
C ARG A 305 12.16 4.61 21.09
N ILE A 306 11.38 4.40 20.03
CA ILE A 306 10.51 5.45 19.48
C ILE A 306 9.08 4.98 19.18
N GLY A 307 8.71 3.74 19.48
CA GLY A 307 7.38 3.22 19.20
C GLY A 307 6.24 3.91 19.94
N ASP A 308 6.52 4.61 21.02
CA ASP A 308 5.56 5.43 21.77
C ASP A 308 5.35 6.83 21.16
N ARG A 309 6.26 7.26 20.27
CA ARG A 309 6.25 8.59 19.66
C ARG A 309 6.03 8.57 18.15
N CYS A 310 6.11 7.41 17.51
CA CYS A 310 6.05 7.27 16.07
C CYS A 310 5.38 5.97 15.66
N GLN A 311 4.53 6.04 14.64
CA GLN A 311 4.01 4.84 14.01
C GLN A 311 5.14 4.13 13.25
N LEU A 312 5.36 2.87 13.55
CA LEU A 312 6.39 2.04 12.92
C LEU A 312 5.72 0.94 12.09
N VAL A 313 5.74 1.12 10.78
CA VAL A 313 5.00 0.29 9.83
C VAL A 313 5.91 -0.79 9.26
N GLY A 314 5.52 -2.05 9.39
CA GLY A 314 6.19 -3.16 8.72
C GLY A 314 5.54 -3.45 7.36
N ASP A 315 6.27 -3.23 6.27
CA ASP A 315 5.91 -3.64 4.91
C ASP A 315 6.61 -4.95 4.55
N ASP A 316 7.86 -4.90 4.15
CA ASP A 316 8.64 -6.11 3.83
C ASP A 316 8.82 -7.03 5.05
N LEU A 317 8.79 -6.47 6.24
CA LEU A 317 8.86 -7.25 7.47
C LEU A 317 7.70 -8.25 7.61
N PHE A 318 6.50 -7.86 7.23
CA PHE A 318 5.28 -8.64 7.46
C PHE A 318 4.65 -9.23 6.19
N VAL A 319 4.85 -8.61 5.05
CA VAL A 319 4.31 -9.00 3.74
C VAL A 319 2.83 -9.41 3.77
N THR A 320 2.03 -8.71 4.56
CA THR A 320 0.58 -9.00 4.75
C THR A 320 0.32 -10.44 5.21
N ASN A 321 1.29 -11.07 5.87
CA ASN A 321 1.25 -12.48 6.27
C ASN A 321 1.14 -12.61 7.78
N VAL A 322 0.09 -13.30 8.25
CA VAL A 322 -0.18 -13.50 9.69
C VAL A 322 0.96 -14.20 10.43
N GLN A 323 1.74 -15.04 9.77
CA GLN A 323 2.86 -15.73 10.41
C GLN A 323 3.99 -14.76 10.78
N TYR A 324 4.36 -13.86 9.86
CA TYR A 324 5.37 -12.83 10.12
C TYR A 324 4.84 -11.76 11.06
N LEU A 325 3.57 -11.37 10.91
CA LEU A 325 2.93 -10.42 11.83
C LEU A 325 2.93 -10.97 13.26
N LYS A 326 2.56 -12.23 13.45
CA LYS A 326 2.58 -12.87 14.77
C LYS A 326 3.98 -12.87 15.38
N LYS A 327 5.00 -13.19 14.58
CA LYS A 327 6.40 -13.13 15.03
C LYS A 327 6.77 -11.72 15.52
N GLY A 328 6.39 -10.68 14.76
CA GLY A 328 6.63 -9.30 15.15
C GLY A 328 5.91 -8.90 16.43
N ILE A 329 4.65 -9.30 16.58
CA ILE A 329 3.87 -9.06 17.80
C ILE A 329 4.55 -9.73 19.01
N ASP A 330 4.93 -10.99 18.88
CA ASP A 330 5.55 -11.75 19.95
C ASP A 330 6.92 -11.17 20.36
N MET A 331 7.67 -10.62 19.42
CA MET A 331 8.98 -10.01 19.66
C MET A 331 8.91 -8.51 20.03
N GLY A 332 7.76 -7.88 19.95
CA GLY A 332 7.63 -6.43 20.16
C GLY A 332 8.25 -5.60 19.05
N CYS A 333 8.12 -6.05 17.80
CA CYS A 333 8.62 -5.37 16.61
C CYS A 333 7.50 -4.62 15.91
N ALA A 334 7.72 -3.35 15.57
CA ALA A 334 6.74 -2.47 14.92
C ALA A 334 5.51 -2.19 15.80
N ASN A 335 4.59 -1.38 15.29
CA ASN A 335 3.28 -1.12 15.90
C ASN A 335 2.19 -0.88 14.85
N SER A 336 2.52 -1.14 13.58
CA SER A 336 1.60 -1.03 12.44
C SER A 336 2.03 -2.00 11.34
N ILE A 337 1.08 -2.38 10.50
CA ILE A 337 1.33 -3.21 9.33
C ILE A 337 0.87 -2.49 8.07
N LEU A 338 1.67 -2.56 7.01
CA LEU A 338 1.24 -2.18 5.68
C LEU A 338 0.50 -3.37 5.05
N ILE A 339 -0.66 -3.09 4.45
CA ILE A 339 -1.51 -4.11 3.85
C ILE A 339 -1.48 -3.96 2.33
N LYS A 340 -0.93 -4.94 1.66
CA LYS A 340 -0.88 -5.04 0.20
C LYS A 340 -1.54 -6.36 -0.21
N VAL A 341 -2.70 -6.28 -0.83
CA VAL A 341 -3.53 -7.45 -1.16
C VAL A 341 -2.79 -8.51 -1.99
N ASN A 342 -1.90 -8.07 -2.88
CA ASN A 342 -1.15 -8.99 -3.74
C ASN A 342 0.10 -9.61 -3.10
N GLN A 343 0.51 -9.15 -1.92
CA GLN A 343 1.58 -9.81 -1.15
C GLN A 343 1.13 -11.15 -0.59
N ILE A 344 -0.16 -11.34 -0.41
CA ILE A 344 -0.72 -12.56 0.16
C ILE A 344 -1.64 -13.31 -0.82
N GLY A 345 -2.50 -12.65 -1.55
CA GLY A 345 -3.20 -13.19 -2.71
C GLY A 345 -4.67 -13.56 -2.55
N THR A 346 -5.28 -13.40 -1.37
CA THR A 346 -6.73 -13.54 -1.17
C THR A 346 -7.29 -12.45 -0.27
N LEU A 347 -8.56 -12.14 -0.41
CA LEU A 347 -9.25 -11.19 0.47
C LEU A 347 -9.32 -11.71 1.90
N THR A 348 -9.62 -13.00 2.09
CA THR A 348 -9.71 -13.61 3.44
C THR A 348 -8.40 -13.47 4.20
N GLU A 349 -7.26 -13.82 3.59
CA GLU A 349 -5.95 -13.69 4.25
C GLU A 349 -5.60 -12.22 4.52
N THR A 350 -5.98 -11.31 3.63
CA THR A 350 -5.82 -9.87 3.83
C THR A 350 -6.58 -9.38 5.05
N LEU A 351 -7.86 -9.77 5.17
CA LEU A 351 -8.69 -9.40 6.31
C LEU A 351 -8.20 -10.04 7.61
N ASP A 352 -7.70 -11.27 7.56
CA ASP A 352 -7.10 -11.94 8.73
C ASP A 352 -5.88 -11.19 9.25
N ALA A 353 -5.02 -10.68 8.36
CA ALA A 353 -3.86 -9.89 8.75
C ALA A 353 -4.28 -8.56 9.42
N ILE A 354 -5.26 -7.89 8.87
CA ILE A 354 -5.80 -6.64 9.45
C ILE A 354 -6.41 -6.91 10.83
N ASP A 355 -7.22 -7.95 10.96
CA ASP A 355 -7.86 -8.33 12.24
C ASP A 355 -6.81 -8.67 13.30
N MET A 356 -5.82 -9.48 12.95
CA MET A 356 -4.72 -9.83 13.88
C MET A 356 -3.98 -8.60 14.36
N ALA A 357 -3.66 -7.66 13.46
CA ALA A 357 -2.99 -6.41 13.80
C ALA A 357 -3.82 -5.59 14.79
N HIS A 358 -5.09 -5.35 14.49
CA HIS A 358 -5.98 -4.55 15.34
C HIS A 358 -6.18 -5.19 16.72
N ARG A 359 -6.34 -6.52 16.80
CA ARG A 359 -6.46 -7.23 18.08
C ARG A 359 -5.20 -7.14 18.94
N ALA A 360 -4.05 -6.98 18.33
CA ALA A 360 -2.77 -6.80 19.03
C ALA A 360 -2.48 -5.33 19.40
N GLY A 361 -3.38 -4.41 19.08
CA GLY A 361 -3.17 -2.97 19.30
C GLY A 361 -2.29 -2.31 18.25
N TYR A 362 -2.00 -2.98 17.14
CA TYR A 362 -1.33 -2.40 15.96
C TYR A 362 -2.33 -1.62 15.13
N THR A 363 -1.85 -0.59 14.46
CA THR A 363 -2.60 0.05 13.37
C THR A 363 -2.34 -0.69 12.06
N SER A 364 -3.12 -0.39 11.04
CA SER A 364 -2.90 -0.87 9.68
C SER A 364 -2.99 0.27 8.68
N VAL A 365 -2.26 0.15 7.60
CA VAL A 365 -2.27 1.09 6.47
C VAL A 365 -2.57 0.29 5.22
N THR A 366 -3.73 0.52 4.60
CA THR A 366 -4.08 -0.11 3.33
C THR A 366 -3.28 0.57 2.21
N SER A 367 -2.62 -0.22 1.36
CA SER A 367 -1.62 0.30 0.43
C SER A 367 -1.84 -0.17 -1.01
N HIS A 368 -1.48 0.71 -1.94
CA HIS A 368 -1.30 0.41 -3.35
C HIS A 368 0.03 -0.32 -3.60
N ARG A 369 0.32 -0.56 -4.89
CA ARG A 369 1.65 -0.94 -5.38
C ARG A 369 2.13 0.06 -6.44
N SER A 370 3.40 -0.06 -6.85
CA SER A 370 3.98 0.84 -7.88
C SER A 370 3.27 0.69 -9.22
N GLY A 371 2.95 -0.52 -9.65
CA GLY A 371 2.10 -0.81 -10.78
C GLY A 371 0.64 -0.94 -10.36
N GLU A 372 -0.19 -0.01 -10.81
CA GLU A 372 -1.62 0.03 -10.50
C GLU A 372 -2.46 0.08 -11.76
N THR A 373 -3.76 -0.07 -11.55
CA THR A 373 -4.78 0.14 -12.57
C THR A 373 -5.80 1.14 -12.04
N GLU A 374 -6.87 1.37 -12.80
CA GLU A 374 -8.02 2.17 -12.34
C GLU A 374 -8.88 1.46 -11.28
N ASP A 375 -8.57 0.20 -10.93
CA ASP A 375 -9.24 -0.53 -9.86
C ASP A 375 -9.08 0.21 -8.52
N ALA A 376 -10.17 0.44 -7.82
CA ALA A 376 -10.22 1.19 -6.57
C ALA A 376 -10.58 0.33 -5.35
N THR A 377 -10.46 -0.99 -5.44
CA THR A 377 -10.86 -1.94 -4.39
C THR A 377 -10.23 -1.62 -3.04
N ILE A 378 -8.96 -1.19 -3.00
CA ILE A 378 -8.28 -0.88 -1.73
C ILE A 378 -8.91 0.29 -0.98
N ALA A 379 -9.56 1.22 -1.67
CA ALA A 379 -10.33 2.30 -1.02
C ALA A 379 -11.49 1.72 -0.20
N ASP A 380 -12.24 0.80 -0.79
CA ASP A 380 -13.34 0.10 -0.10
C ASP A 380 -12.83 -0.76 1.05
N ILE A 381 -11.71 -1.47 0.89
CA ILE A 381 -11.10 -2.28 1.96
C ILE A 381 -10.69 -1.39 3.14
N ALA A 382 -10.11 -0.22 2.89
CA ALA A 382 -9.71 0.70 3.95
C ALA A 382 -10.90 1.14 4.81
N VAL A 383 -12.04 1.48 4.19
CA VAL A 383 -13.25 1.86 4.90
C VAL A 383 -13.93 0.65 5.54
N ALA A 384 -14.00 -0.48 4.83
CA ALA A 384 -14.60 -1.71 5.33
C ALA A 384 -14.00 -2.16 6.67
N THR A 385 -12.71 -2.00 6.83
CA THR A 385 -11.97 -2.45 8.03
C THR A 385 -11.83 -1.35 9.08
N ASN A 386 -12.33 -0.14 8.81
CA ASN A 386 -12.11 1.03 9.67
C ASN A 386 -10.61 1.22 10.01
N SER A 387 -9.73 0.92 9.05
CA SER A 387 -8.28 0.95 9.25
C SER A 387 -7.76 2.35 9.54
N GLY A 388 -8.44 3.37 9.03
CA GLY A 388 -8.15 4.77 9.31
C GLY A 388 -6.95 5.35 8.58
N GLN A 389 -6.26 4.58 7.73
CA GLN A 389 -5.11 5.04 6.95
C GLN A 389 -5.06 4.36 5.57
N ILE A 390 -4.63 5.12 4.55
CA ILE A 390 -4.39 4.60 3.20
C ILE A 390 -3.13 5.23 2.62
N LYS A 391 -2.29 4.39 2.02
CA LYS A 391 -1.10 4.80 1.27
C LYS A 391 -1.33 4.45 -0.19
N THR A 392 -1.69 5.44 -1.03
CA THR A 392 -2.05 5.18 -2.43
C THR A 392 -1.52 6.21 -3.42
N GLY A 393 -0.30 6.68 -3.15
CA GLY A 393 0.43 7.58 -4.04
C GLY A 393 0.15 9.05 -3.78
N SER A 394 0.56 9.88 -4.74
CA SER A 394 0.47 11.32 -4.68
C SER A 394 -0.85 11.85 -5.26
N LEU A 395 -0.85 13.12 -5.63
CA LEU A 395 -2.01 13.88 -6.16
C LEU A 395 -1.95 14.03 -7.68
N SER A 396 -1.36 13.07 -8.37
CA SER A 396 -1.31 13.00 -9.83
C SER A 396 -1.37 11.54 -10.28
N ARG A 397 -1.65 11.31 -11.55
CA ARG A 397 -1.90 10.01 -12.21
C ARG A 397 -3.26 9.42 -11.85
N SER A 398 -4.02 9.07 -12.89
CA SER A 398 -5.40 8.58 -12.78
C SER A 398 -5.52 7.28 -11.98
N ASP A 399 -4.49 6.43 -12.03
CA ASP A 399 -4.42 5.19 -11.28
C ASP A 399 -4.40 5.42 -9.75
N ARG A 400 -3.88 6.58 -9.32
CA ARG A 400 -3.89 7.01 -7.90
C ARG A 400 -5.19 7.75 -7.58
N MET A 401 -5.58 8.69 -8.43
CA MET A 401 -6.82 9.46 -8.25
C MET A 401 -8.06 8.57 -8.20
N ALA A 402 -8.06 7.44 -8.90
CA ALA A 402 -9.17 6.47 -8.85
C ALA A 402 -9.51 6.06 -7.41
N LYS A 403 -8.49 5.84 -6.56
CA LYS A 403 -8.67 5.46 -5.16
C LYS A 403 -9.18 6.63 -4.33
N TYR A 404 -8.59 7.80 -4.48
CA TYR A 404 -9.02 9.01 -3.76
C TYR A 404 -10.44 9.43 -4.15
N ASN A 405 -10.78 9.39 -5.43
CA ASN A 405 -12.12 9.71 -5.90
C ASN A 405 -13.16 8.71 -5.37
N GLN A 406 -12.79 7.43 -5.26
CA GLN A 406 -13.67 6.44 -4.66
C GLN A 406 -13.93 6.76 -3.17
N LEU A 407 -12.93 7.18 -2.44
CA LEU A 407 -13.09 7.60 -1.04
C LEU A 407 -13.99 8.83 -0.90
N LEU A 408 -13.94 9.78 -1.84
CA LEU A 408 -14.86 10.92 -1.87
C LEU A 408 -16.32 10.46 -2.06
N ARG A 409 -16.56 9.48 -2.95
CA ARG A 409 -17.89 8.90 -3.14
C ARG A 409 -18.40 8.17 -1.90
N ILE A 410 -17.52 7.41 -1.25
CA ILE A 410 -17.86 6.71 -0.01
C ILE A 410 -18.22 7.69 1.10
N GLU A 411 -17.44 8.76 1.25
CA GLU A 411 -17.73 9.80 2.25
C GLU A 411 -19.09 10.46 2.00
N GLU A 412 -19.38 10.81 0.73
CA GLU A 412 -20.69 11.36 0.34
C GLU A 412 -21.83 10.37 0.64
N GLU A 413 -21.63 9.10 0.35
CA GLU A 413 -22.63 8.04 0.58
C GLU A 413 -22.92 7.83 2.07
N LEU A 414 -21.89 7.91 2.91
CA LEU A 414 -22.01 7.82 4.37
C LEU A 414 -22.66 9.08 4.98
N GLY A 415 -22.50 10.24 4.34
CA GLY A 415 -23.04 11.51 4.82
C GLY A 415 -22.59 11.84 6.23
N ASP A 416 -23.53 12.19 7.10
CA ASP A 416 -23.24 12.53 8.50
C ASP A 416 -22.70 11.37 9.35
N ASN A 417 -22.79 10.14 8.85
CA ASN A 417 -22.24 8.96 9.52
C ASN A 417 -20.73 8.78 9.25
N ALA A 418 -20.18 9.47 8.25
CA ALA A 418 -18.75 9.40 7.95
C ALA A 418 -17.92 9.92 9.12
N GLN A 419 -16.87 9.17 9.49
CA GLN A 419 -15.92 9.57 10.52
C GLN A 419 -14.53 9.72 9.92
N PHE A 420 -13.78 10.70 10.39
CA PHE A 420 -12.40 10.92 10.02
C PHE A 420 -11.59 11.18 11.30
N HIS A 421 -10.62 10.33 11.56
CA HIS A 421 -9.93 10.31 12.85
C HIS A 421 -8.47 10.78 12.76
N GLY A 422 -8.17 11.72 11.89
CA GLY A 422 -6.81 12.12 11.53
C GLY A 422 -5.77 12.05 12.65
N ARG A 423 -5.97 12.78 13.74
CA ARG A 423 -5.01 12.84 14.85
C ARG A 423 -4.96 11.58 15.72
N LYS A 424 -5.96 10.70 15.66
CA LYS A 424 -5.93 9.44 16.43
C LYS A 424 -4.86 8.47 15.96
N PHE A 425 -4.37 8.66 14.74
CA PHE A 425 -3.31 7.85 14.16
C PHE A 425 -1.96 8.57 14.15
N SER A 426 -1.87 9.74 14.78
CA SER A 426 -0.62 10.46 15.06
C SER A 426 -0.18 10.13 16.47
N LYS A 427 1.05 9.72 16.66
CA LYS A 427 1.64 9.39 17.96
C LYS A 427 2.55 10.50 18.47
#